data_7d2bd02f419db8cc297a14b53e522501
#
_entry.id   7d2bd02f419db8cc297a14b53e522501
#
_cell.length_a   1.000
_cell.length_b   1.000
_cell.length_c   1.000
_cell.angle_alpha   90.00
_cell.angle_beta   90.00
_cell.angle_gamma   90.00
#
_symmetry.space_group_name_H-M   'P 1'
#
loop_
_entity.id
_entity.type
_entity.pdbx_description
1 polymer ?
#
loop_
_entity_poly.entity_id
_entity_poly.type
_entity_poly.pdbx_seq_one_letter_code
_entity_poly.pdbx_strand_id
1 'polypeptide(L)'
;GLILYLCLIDKERYSEIIYKSQLEMVQQYEAMGTSFCHGLSSLLQTTIYNKNQKVEQFIKKILLTRSYRNNDRLLQFQGEDGINSYFDFGVGNLGIYWTLLGYTFPFELSKGD
;
A
#
# COMPACT_ATOMS: atom_id res chain seq x y z
N GLY A 1 1.93 8.03 -3.57
CA GLY A 1 0.94 8.67 -3.93
C GLY A 1 0.35 8.87 -5.31
N LEU A 2 1.17 9.02 -6.38
CA LEU A 2 0.61 9.34 -7.71
C LEU A 2 -0.31 8.24 -8.25
N ILE A 3 0.07 6.99 -8.10
CA ILE A 3 -0.76 5.87 -8.60
C ILE A 3 -2.10 5.84 -7.88
N LEU A 4 -2.10 6.00 -6.57
CA LEU A 4 -3.34 6.05 -5.80
C LEU A 4 -4.22 7.22 -6.24
N TYR A 5 -3.62 8.38 -6.48
CA TYR A 5 -4.32 9.55 -6.98
C TYR A 5 -5.02 9.25 -8.32
N LEU A 6 -4.33 8.59 -9.25
CA LEU A 6 -4.92 8.22 -10.53
C LEU A 6 -6.09 7.23 -10.35
N CYS A 7 -5.97 6.29 -9.41
CA CYS A 7 -7.08 5.38 -9.09
C CYS A 7 -8.31 6.12 -8.57
N LEU A 8 -8.11 7.15 -7.76
CA LEU A 8 -9.20 7.92 -7.16
C LEU A 8 -9.84 8.90 -8.14
N ILE A 9 -9.10 9.38 -9.15
CA ILE A 9 -9.63 10.29 -10.16
C ILE A 9 -10.44 9.54 -11.22
N ASP A 10 -9.82 8.58 -11.89
CA ASP A 10 -10.46 7.85 -12.99
C ASP A 10 -9.66 6.58 -13.29
N LYS A 11 -9.93 5.52 -12.55
CA LYS A 11 -9.16 4.28 -12.67
C LYS A 11 -9.29 3.62 -14.04
N GLU A 12 -10.41 3.80 -14.73
CA GLU A 12 -10.61 3.23 -16.05
C GLU A 12 -9.76 3.96 -17.10
N ARG A 13 -9.77 5.28 -17.06
CA ARG A 13 -9.01 6.10 -18.01
C ARG A 13 -7.51 5.85 -17.89
N TYR A 14 -7.02 5.69 -16.67
CA TYR A 14 -5.59 5.52 -16.40
C TYR A 14 -5.19 4.08 -16.14
N SER A 15 -6.05 3.11 -16.49
CA SER A 15 -5.84 1.70 -16.16
C SER A 15 -4.49 1.16 -16.66
N GLU A 16 -4.11 1.51 -17.87
CA GLU A 16 -2.86 1.04 -18.48
C GLU A 16 -1.63 1.58 -17.75
N ILE A 17 -1.61 2.88 -17.47
CA ILE A 17 -0.49 3.51 -16.78
C ILE A 17 -0.41 3.05 -15.31
N ILE A 18 -1.57 2.86 -14.67
CA ILE A 18 -1.62 2.32 -13.31
C ILE A 18 -1.00 0.93 -13.27
N TYR A 19 -1.45 0.03 -14.15
CA TYR A 19 -0.95 -1.34 -14.19
C TYR A 19 0.55 -1.39 -14.46
N LYS A 20 1.02 -0.67 -15.45
CA LYS A 20 2.43 -0.61 -15.80
C LYS A 20 3.28 -0.07 -14.67
N SER A 21 2.83 1.00 -14.02
CA SER A 21 3.55 1.59 -12.89
C SER A 21 3.60 0.65 -11.70
N GLN A 22 2.54 -0.11 -11.43
CA GLN A 22 2.54 -1.12 -10.38
C GLN A 22 3.61 -2.20 -10.64
N LEU A 23 3.70 -2.68 -11.88
CA LEU A 23 4.71 -3.67 -12.23
C LEU A 23 6.14 -3.14 -12.08
N GLU A 24 6.36 -1.89 -12.48
CA GLU A 24 7.67 -1.26 -12.34
C GLU A 24 8.05 -1.05 -10.88
N MET A 25 7.13 -0.55 -10.07
CA MET A 25 7.40 -0.27 -8.66
C MET A 25 7.63 -1.55 -7.85
N VAL A 26 6.86 -2.59 -8.11
CA VAL A 26 6.99 -3.83 -7.35
C VAL A 26 8.36 -4.49 -7.57
N GLN A 27 9.02 -4.24 -8.68
CA GLN A 27 10.37 -4.74 -8.94
C GLN A 27 11.41 -4.11 -7.99
N GLN A 28 11.08 -2.98 -7.39
CA GLN A 28 11.95 -2.28 -6.45
C GLN A 28 11.56 -2.51 -4.99
N TYR A 29 10.79 -3.55 -4.72
CA TYR A 29 10.21 -3.79 -3.39
C TYR A 29 11.26 -3.84 -2.28
N GLU A 30 12.48 -4.30 -2.58
CA GLU A 30 13.54 -4.42 -1.57
C GLU A 30 13.96 -3.05 -1.02
N ALA A 31 13.86 -2.01 -1.83
CA ALA A 31 14.19 -0.64 -1.44
C ALA A 31 13.00 0.11 -0.81
N MET A 32 11.82 -0.50 -0.80
CA MET A 32 10.60 0.15 -0.29
C MET A 32 10.36 -0.20 1.17
N GLY A 33 9.92 0.79 1.95
CA GLY A 33 9.39 0.56 3.29
C GLY A 33 8.00 -0.05 3.27
N THR A 34 7.39 -0.17 4.44
CA THR A 34 6.08 -0.83 4.60
C THR A 34 4.92 0.16 4.74
N SER A 35 5.20 1.45 4.96
CA SER A 35 4.18 2.44 5.33
C SER A 35 3.15 2.69 4.24
N PHE A 36 2.03 3.29 4.66
CA PHE A 36 0.98 3.70 3.73
C PHE A 36 1.41 4.90 2.86
N CYS A 37 2.10 5.89 3.45
CA CYS A 37 2.47 7.10 2.70
C CYS A 37 3.56 6.86 1.66
N HIS A 38 4.58 6.07 1.99
CA HIS A 38 5.81 5.99 1.19
C HIS A 38 6.23 4.58 0.83
N GLY A 39 5.46 3.57 1.20
CA GLY A 39 5.92 2.20 1.10
C GLY A 39 4.97 1.25 0.39
N LEU A 40 5.20 -0.03 0.66
CA LEU A 40 4.47 -1.12 0.04
C LEU A 40 2.97 -1.09 0.31
N SER A 41 2.54 -0.56 1.47
CA SER A 41 1.12 -0.46 1.77
C SER A 41 0.39 0.50 0.84
N SER A 42 1.04 1.58 0.42
CA SER A 42 0.46 2.47 -0.59
C SER A 42 0.27 1.75 -1.92
N LEU A 43 1.29 1.01 -2.36
CA LEU A 43 1.20 0.25 -3.60
C LEU A 43 0.14 -0.84 -3.50
N LEU A 44 0.06 -1.54 -2.37
CA LEU A 44 -0.98 -2.55 -2.12
C LEU A 44 -2.38 -1.95 -2.22
N GLN A 45 -2.58 -0.77 -1.66
CA GLN A 45 -3.87 -0.07 -1.75
C GLN A 45 -4.30 0.11 -3.20
N THR A 46 -3.38 0.51 -4.08
CA THR A 46 -3.71 0.73 -5.49
C THR A 46 -4.16 -0.55 -6.19
N THR A 47 -3.61 -1.71 -5.81
CA THR A 47 -3.97 -3.00 -6.44
C THR A 47 -5.40 -3.42 -6.14
N ILE A 48 -5.97 -2.94 -5.04
CA ILE A 48 -7.37 -3.23 -4.69
C ILE A 48 -8.31 -2.50 -5.66
N TYR A 49 -7.97 -1.26 -6.03
CA TYR A 49 -8.80 -0.47 -6.95
C TYR A 49 -8.86 -1.06 -8.35
N ASN A 50 -7.74 -1.53 -8.90
CA ASN A 50 -7.71 -2.08 -10.25
C ASN A 50 -7.73 -3.61 -10.28
N LYS A 51 -7.90 -4.25 -9.13
CA LYS A 51 -7.97 -5.71 -8.99
C LYS A 51 -6.76 -6.44 -9.57
N ASN A 52 -5.58 -5.87 -9.43
CA ASN A 52 -4.32 -6.49 -9.84
C ASN A 52 -3.91 -7.54 -8.79
N GLN A 53 -4.55 -8.70 -8.84
CA GLN A 53 -4.37 -9.74 -7.83
C GLN A 53 -2.94 -10.27 -7.74
N LYS A 54 -2.25 -10.34 -8.84
CA LYS A 54 -0.88 -10.86 -8.89
C LYS A 54 0.07 -9.99 -8.05
N VAL A 55 0.02 -8.68 -8.27
CA VAL A 55 0.84 -7.73 -7.50
C VAL A 55 0.34 -7.66 -6.06
N GLU A 56 -0.98 -7.67 -5.85
CA GLU A 56 -1.58 -7.69 -4.52
C GLU A 56 -1.05 -8.84 -3.66
N GLN A 57 -1.10 -10.07 -4.17
CA GLN A 57 -0.65 -11.24 -3.43
C GLN A 57 0.85 -11.19 -3.14
N PHE A 58 1.63 -10.73 -4.10
CA PHE A 58 3.07 -10.59 -3.92
C PHE A 58 3.39 -9.59 -2.80
N ILE A 59 2.76 -8.41 -2.80
CA ILE A 59 3.00 -7.39 -1.78
C ILE A 59 2.56 -7.87 -0.40
N LYS A 60 1.40 -8.52 -0.31
CA LYS A 60 0.92 -9.08 0.97
C LYS A 60 1.94 -10.06 1.55
N LYS A 61 2.49 -10.91 0.71
CA LYS A 61 3.52 -11.87 1.13
C LYS A 61 4.76 -11.15 1.67
N ILE A 62 5.23 -10.12 0.97
CA ILE A 62 6.39 -9.34 1.41
C ILE A 62 6.12 -8.62 2.74
N LEU A 63 4.96 -8.00 2.88
CA LEU A 63 4.58 -7.33 4.12
C LEU A 63 4.56 -8.31 5.30
N LEU A 64 3.96 -9.48 5.12
CA LEU A 64 3.92 -10.48 6.18
C LEU A 64 5.31 -11.01 6.52
N THR A 65 6.19 -11.14 5.54
CA THR A 65 7.58 -11.53 5.76
C THR A 65 8.33 -10.51 6.61
N ARG A 66 8.03 -9.22 6.43
CA ARG A 66 8.66 -8.12 7.18
C ARG A 66 8.00 -7.83 8.52
N SER A 67 6.87 -8.47 8.80
CA SER A 67 6.17 -8.27 10.06
C SER A 67 6.89 -8.97 11.21
N TYR A 68 6.61 -8.50 12.43
CA TYR A 68 7.04 -9.18 13.65
C TYR A 68 5.94 -9.06 14.69
N ARG A 69 6.01 -9.91 15.73
CA ARG A 69 5.04 -9.84 16.82
C ARG A 69 5.71 -9.28 18.06
N ASN A 70 5.01 -8.33 18.70
CA ASN A 70 5.48 -7.76 19.96
C ASN A 70 5.19 -8.71 21.13
N ASN A 71 5.47 -8.27 22.36
CA ASN A 71 5.26 -9.06 23.58
C ASN A 71 3.81 -9.48 23.79
N ASP A 72 2.86 -8.71 23.26
CA ASP A 72 1.43 -9.01 23.31
C ASP A 72 0.97 -9.84 22.12
N ARG A 73 1.90 -10.32 21.29
CA ARG A 73 1.67 -11.08 20.06
C ARG A 73 0.90 -10.31 18.99
N LEU A 74 0.91 -8.99 19.06
CA LEU A 74 0.33 -8.15 18.02
C LEU A 74 1.29 -8.03 16.85
N LEU A 75 0.73 -8.13 15.64
CA LEU A 75 1.50 -7.99 14.40
C LEU A 75 1.94 -6.53 14.23
N GLN A 76 3.22 -6.32 14.00
CA GLN A 76 3.78 -4.98 13.85
C GLN A 76 4.78 -4.91 12.70
N PHE A 77 5.08 -3.67 12.31
CA PHE A 77 6.05 -3.35 11.27
C PHE A 77 6.95 -2.23 11.75
N GLN A 78 8.23 -2.30 11.42
CA GLN A 78 9.16 -1.21 11.70
C GLN A 78 8.77 0.03 10.90
N GLY A 79 8.93 1.22 11.51
CA GLY A 79 8.71 2.50 10.85
C GLY A 79 9.78 2.80 9.80
N GLU A 80 9.67 3.96 9.19
CA GLU A 80 10.58 4.37 8.10
C GLU A 80 12.02 4.59 8.59
N ASP A 81 12.22 4.83 9.88
CA ASP A 81 13.55 4.90 10.48
C ASP A 81 14.21 3.52 10.62
N GLY A 82 13.47 2.44 10.38
CA GLY A 82 13.95 1.07 10.50
C GLY A 82 14.19 0.59 11.93
N ILE A 83 13.81 1.37 12.93
CA ILE A 83 14.09 1.08 14.35
C ILE A 83 12.80 0.95 15.14
N ASN A 84 11.92 1.94 15.09
CA ASN A 84 10.73 2.02 15.91
C ASN A 84 9.47 1.65 15.13
N SER A 85 8.49 1.12 15.86
CA SER A 85 7.14 0.89 15.32
C SER A 85 6.24 2.04 15.74
N TYR A 86 5.47 2.57 14.80
CA TYR A 86 4.56 3.69 15.02
C TYR A 86 3.13 3.24 14.77
N PHE A 87 2.17 3.86 15.44
CA PHE A 87 0.76 3.46 15.32
C PHE A 87 -0.05 4.32 14.37
N ASP A 88 0.45 5.48 13.96
CA ASP A 88 -0.31 6.38 13.10
C ASP A 88 -0.66 5.77 11.72
N PHE A 89 -1.54 6.44 10.96
CA PHE A 89 -2.01 5.93 9.68
C PHE A 89 -0.97 6.09 8.57
N GLY A 90 -0.34 7.26 8.47
CA GLY A 90 0.52 7.61 7.34
C GLY A 90 1.80 6.80 7.26
N VAL A 91 2.57 6.81 8.34
CA VAL A 91 3.89 6.16 8.40
C VAL A 91 3.94 5.01 9.38
N GLY A 92 2.84 4.70 10.06
CA GLY A 92 2.78 3.68 11.11
C GLY A 92 1.93 2.48 10.75
N ASN A 93 1.68 1.64 11.75
CA ASN A 93 1.04 0.34 11.59
C ASN A 93 -0.45 0.42 11.25
N LEU A 94 -1.14 1.49 11.65
CA LEU A 94 -2.58 1.60 11.42
C LEU A 94 -2.89 1.60 9.92
N GLY A 95 -2.14 2.33 9.12
CA GLY A 95 -2.32 2.34 7.67
C GLY A 95 -2.03 1.00 7.02
N ILE A 96 -1.03 0.28 7.55
CA ILE A 96 -0.69 -1.05 7.05
C ILE A 96 -1.82 -2.03 7.37
N TYR A 97 -2.34 -2.04 8.59
CA TYR A 97 -3.47 -2.89 8.98
C TYR A 97 -4.69 -2.61 8.11
N TRP A 98 -5.03 -1.34 7.93
CA TRP A 98 -6.18 -0.91 7.13
C TRP A 98 -6.11 -1.46 5.70
N THR A 99 -4.92 -1.39 5.11
CA THR A 99 -4.69 -1.87 3.74
C THR A 99 -4.71 -3.40 3.66
N LEU A 100 -4.10 -4.08 4.64
CA LEU A 100 -4.10 -5.55 4.68
C LEU A 100 -5.50 -6.12 4.86
N LEU A 101 -6.38 -5.39 5.54
CA LEU A 101 -7.78 -5.78 5.71
C LEU A 101 -8.63 -5.51 4.46
N GLY A 102 -8.07 -4.86 3.46
CA GLY A 102 -8.76 -4.63 2.19
C GLY A 102 -9.66 -3.40 2.16
N TYR A 103 -9.55 -2.51 3.14
CA TYR A 103 -10.33 -1.28 3.14
C TYR A 103 -9.87 -0.33 2.05
N THR A 104 -10.81 0.38 1.46
CA THR A 104 -10.55 1.41 0.45
C THR A 104 -11.27 2.70 0.85
N PHE A 105 -10.86 3.81 0.25
CA PHE A 105 -11.57 5.07 0.47
C PHE A 105 -12.98 4.98 -0.13
N PRO A 106 -14.01 5.45 0.59
CA PRO A 106 -15.41 5.34 0.15
C PRO A 106 -15.83 6.40 -0.86
N PHE A 107 -14.87 7.05 -1.55
CA PHE A 107 -15.15 8.15 -2.46
C PHE A 107 -14.17 8.13 -3.63
N GLU A 108 -14.55 8.81 -4.71
CA GLU A 108 -13.66 9.14 -5.82
C GLU A 108 -13.42 10.65 -5.81
N LEU A 109 -12.23 11.06 -6.28
CA LEU A 109 -11.94 12.47 -6.44
C LEU A 109 -12.67 13.01 -7.66
N SER A 110 -13.01 14.31 -7.63
CA SER A 110 -13.66 14.97 -8.74
C SER A 110 -12.82 14.86 -10.01
N LYS A 111 -13.46 14.57 -11.14
CA LYS A 111 -12.81 14.40 -12.43
C LYS A 111 -12.62 15.72 -13.19
N GLY A 112 -12.37 16.82 -12.48
CA GLY A 112 -12.07 18.09 -13.09
C GLY A 112 -13.30 18.94 -13.42
N ASP A 113 -14.29 18.87 -12.58
CA ASP A 113 -15.46 19.74 -12.70
C ASP A 113 -15.08 21.21 -12.51
#